data_adf6cafa09602102ab6af8f825dd5b19
#
_entry.id   adf6cafa09602102ab6af8f825dd5b19
#
_cell.length_a   1.000
_cell.length_b   1.000
_cell.length_c   1.000
_cell.angle_alpha   90.00
_cell.angle_beta   90.00
_cell.angle_gamma   90.00
#
_symmetry.space_group_name_H-M   'P 1'
#
loop_
_entity.id
_entity.type
_entity.pdbx_description
1 polymer ?
#
loop_
_entity_poly.entity_id
_entity_poly.type
_entity_poly.pdbx_seq_one_letter_code
_entity_poly.pdbx_strand_id
1 'polypeptide(L)'
;MNDLVTLASQRLDAEPYTTGDIIADYAEITHHAINQLISQYRLDLEEFGVLAFEMPKPIKGGSGGRPRKVWRLNEEQAMLLITYLDNTKPVRQFKKALIKQFTDMKRELILRRSKFELGKEFSKSLHDAIKESPALGEHNHLYINVNKLVYKQALGVNVNELRKARNIPKTEVITHYLSASEADAVKRVKQQIKTLLEMKLNYQQIKAALQVQGVIYQIRLTLPAKAASH
;
A
#
# COMPACT_ATOMS: atom_id res chain seq x y z
N MET A 1 8.54 15.64 8.62
CA MET A 1 8.40 16.13 7.23
C MET A 1 7.12 15.50 6.72
N ASN A 2 6.13 16.29 6.35
CA ASN A 2 4.90 15.72 5.80
C ASN A 2 5.19 15.07 4.45
N ASP A 3 4.45 14.03 4.10
CA ASP A 3 4.64 13.34 2.83
C ASP A 3 4.22 14.25 1.67
N LEU A 4 5.16 14.52 0.75
CA LEU A 4 4.90 15.30 -0.48
C LEU A 4 4.19 14.47 -1.52
N VAL A 5 4.36 13.16 -1.46
CA VAL A 5 3.79 12.18 -2.39
C VAL A 5 2.97 11.17 -1.61
N THR A 6 1.80 10.85 -2.14
CA THR A 6 0.83 9.94 -1.52
C THR A 6 0.44 8.85 -2.50
N LEU A 7 -0.06 7.73 -2.00
CA LEU A 7 -0.70 6.69 -2.81
C LEU A 7 -2.23 6.83 -2.73
N ALA A 8 -2.91 6.70 -3.85
CA ALA A 8 -4.37 6.70 -3.91
C ALA A 8 -5.01 5.57 -3.07
N SER A 9 -4.28 4.47 -2.90
CA SER A 9 -4.65 3.33 -2.06
C SER A 9 -3.39 2.58 -1.63
N GLN A 10 -3.54 1.62 -0.71
CA GLN A 10 -2.43 0.73 -0.33
C GLN A 10 -2.24 -0.45 -1.30
N ARG A 11 -3.00 -0.51 -2.39
CA ARG A 11 -2.90 -1.58 -3.39
C ARG A 11 -1.55 -1.56 -4.10
N LEU A 12 -1.17 -2.72 -4.60
CA LEU A 12 0.09 -2.93 -5.32
C LEU A 12 0.17 -2.15 -6.64
N ASP A 13 -0.99 -1.88 -7.26
CA ASP A 13 -1.17 -1.16 -8.51
C ASP A 13 -1.51 0.32 -8.33
N ALA A 14 -1.47 0.82 -7.10
CA ALA A 14 -1.71 2.23 -6.82
C ALA A 14 -0.58 3.10 -7.38
N GLU A 15 -0.95 4.19 -8.04
CA GLU A 15 -0.01 5.16 -8.55
C GLU A 15 0.28 6.26 -7.50
N PRO A 16 1.54 6.67 -7.37
CA PRO A 16 1.89 7.80 -6.52
C PRO A 16 1.42 9.11 -7.15
N TYR A 17 0.96 10.03 -6.33
CA TYR A 17 0.56 11.36 -6.75
C TYR A 17 0.92 12.42 -5.69
N THR A 18 0.95 13.67 -6.13
CA THR A 18 0.96 14.85 -5.26
C THR A 18 -0.26 15.71 -5.54
N THR A 19 -0.45 16.78 -4.80
CA THR A 19 -1.55 17.73 -5.04
C THR A 19 -1.03 19.15 -5.29
N GLY A 20 -1.83 19.94 -6.01
CA GLY A 20 -1.53 21.35 -6.19
C GLY A 20 -1.39 22.11 -4.86
N ASP A 21 -2.13 21.69 -3.84
CA ASP A 21 -2.04 22.28 -2.49
C ASP A 21 -0.67 22.00 -1.83
N ILE A 22 -0.21 20.76 -1.90
CA ILE A 22 1.11 20.38 -1.38
C ILE A 22 2.21 21.17 -2.11
N ILE A 23 2.10 21.32 -3.43
CA ILE A 23 3.07 22.12 -4.21
C ILE A 23 3.05 23.58 -3.75
N ALA A 24 1.85 24.17 -3.56
CA ALA A 24 1.71 25.55 -3.12
C ALA A 24 2.35 25.77 -1.74
N ASP A 25 2.04 24.92 -0.77
CA ASP A 25 2.50 25.04 0.62
C ASP A 25 4.03 24.93 0.73
N TYR A 26 4.61 23.95 0.04
CA TYR A 26 6.06 23.69 0.13
C TYR A 26 6.92 24.59 -0.78
N ALA A 27 6.36 25.07 -1.88
CA ALA A 27 7.03 26.04 -2.75
C ALA A 27 6.90 27.49 -2.24
N GLU A 28 6.12 27.69 -1.16
CA GLU A 28 5.80 29.02 -0.60
C GLU A 28 5.12 29.92 -1.65
N ILE A 29 4.21 29.33 -2.43
CA ILE A 29 3.43 29.99 -3.48
C ILE A 29 1.96 29.90 -3.13
N THR A 30 1.15 30.88 -3.52
CA THR A 30 -0.28 30.83 -3.22
C THR A 30 -1.00 29.71 -3.98
N HIS A 31 -1.98 29.07 -3.35
CA HIS A 31 -2.81 28.06 -4.01
C HIS A 31 -3.49 28.60 -5.28
N HIS A 32 -3.84 29.90 -5.28
CA HIS A 32 -4.41 30.56 -6.46
C HIS A 32 -3.41 30.56 -7.63
N ALA A 33 -2.15 30.94 -7.40
CA ALA A 33 -1.11 30.96 -8.42
C ALA A 33 -0.85 29.56 -9.00
N ILE A 34 -0.79 28.52 -8.15
CA ILE A 34 -0.65 27.13 -8.61
C ILE A 34 -1.87 26.71 -9.46
N ASN A 35 -3.09 27.04 -9.04
CA ASN A 35 -4.29 26.73 -9.81
C ASN A 35 -4.33 27.46 -11.15
N GLN A 36 -3.86 28.70 -11.21
CA GLN A 36 -3.71 29.44 -12.47
C GLN A 36 -2.68 28.78 -13.38
N LEU A 37 -1.52 28.40 -12.83
CA LEU A 37 -0.45 27.73 -13.58
C LEU A 37 -0.95 26.38 -14.16
N ILE A 38 -1.64 25.57 -13.36
CA ILE A 38 -2.26 24.31 -13.82
C ILE A 38 -3.27 24.57 -14.93
N SER A 39 -4.09 25.61 -14.80
CA SER A 39 -5.09 25.96 -15.80
C SER A 39 -4.46 26.47 -17.10
N GLN A 40 -3.40 27.24 -17.00
CA GLN A 40 -2.65 27.81 -18.13
C GLN A 40 -1.97 26.70 -18.96
N TYR A 41 -1.33 25.73 -18.30
CA TYR A 41 -0.62 24.64 -18.94
C TYR A 41 -1.38 23.32 -18.94
N ARG A 42 -2.70 23.42 -18.90
CA ARG A 42 -3.56 22.24 -18.77
C ARG A 42 -3.33 21.22 -19.89
N LEU A 43 -3.23 21.66 -21.13
CA LEU A 43 -3.03 20.79 -22.29
C LEU A 43 -1.71 20.03 -22.19
N ASP A 44 -0.64 20.71 -21.81
CA ASP A 44 0.68 20.08 -21.63
C ASP A 44 0.65 19.03 -20.51
N LEU A 45 -0.07 19.30 -19.41
CA LEU A 45 -0.22 18.37 -18.30
C LEU A 45 -1.09 17.15 -18.69
N GLU A 46 -2.12 17.36 -19.51
CA GLU A 46 -3.02 16.29 -19.96
C GLU A 46 -2.33 15.35 -20.97
N GLU A 47 -1.20 15.71 -21.57
CA GLU A 47 -0.35 14.78 -22.37
C GLU A 47 0.18 13.60 -21.52
N PHE A 48 0.36 13.82 -20.21
CA PHE A 48 0.83 12.80 -19.27
C PHE A 48 -0.31 12.09 -18.52
N GLY A 49 -1.53 12.20 -18.99
CA GLY A 49 -2.71 11.52 -18.45
C GLY A 49 -3.80 12.48 -17.98
N VAL A 50 -4.92 11.91 -17.55
CA VAL A 50 -6.08 12.69 -17.12
C VAL A 50 -5.75 13.52 -15.89
N LEU A 51 -6.00 14.82 -15.95
CA LEU A 51 -5.81 15.74 -14.85
C LEU A 51 -7.00 15.63 -13.87
N ALA A 52 -6.81 14.82 -12.84
CA ALA A 52 -7.82 14.55 -11.83
C ALA A 52 -7.87 15.65 -10.76
N PHE A 53 -9.02 15.80 -10.08
CA PHE A 53 -9.15 16.70 -8.95
C PHE A 53 -10.08 16.11 -7.87
N GLU A 54 -9.89 16.56 -6.66
CA GLU A 54 -10.76 16.28 -5.52
C GLU A 54 -11.50 17.56 -5.11
N MET A 55 -12.71 17.39 -4.57
CA MET A 55 -13.43 18.45 -3.89
C MET A 55 -13.54 18.10 -2.41
N PRO A 56 -12.62 18.57 -1.55
CA PRO A 56 -12.69 18.29 -0.12
C PRO A 56 -14.04 18.78 0.44
N LYS A 57 -14.65 17.95 1.28
CA LYS A 57 -15.88 18.35 1.97
C LYS A 57 -15.59 19.55 2.88
N PRO A 58 -16.47 20.56 2.93
CA PRO A 58 -16.31 21.66 3.87
C PRO A 58 -16.22 21.14 5.31
N ILE A 59 -15.31 21.70 6.09
CA ILE A 59 -15.22 21.39 7.52
C ILE A 59 -16.53 21.86 8.18
N LYS A 60 -17.21 20.95 8.90
CA LYS A 60 -18.42 21.29 9.66
C LYS A 60 -18.12 22.47 10.60
N GLY A 61 -18.80 23.59 10.41
CA GLY A 61 -18.61 24.80 11.21
C GLY A 61 -17.83 25.95 10.55
N GLY A 62 -17.31 25.74 9.34
CA GLY A 62 -16.73 26.83 8.53
C GLY A 62 -17.81 27.61 7.78
N SER A 63 -17.61 28.93 7.60
CA SER A 63 -18.47 29.78 6.77
C SER A 63 -18.57 29.18 5.38
N GLY A 64 -19.82 28.86 4.94
CA GLY A 64 -20.09 28.14 3.71
C GLY A 64 -19.51 28.84 2.49
N GLY A 65 -18.60 28.20 1.80
CA GLY A 65 -18.05 28.60 0.53
C GLY A 65 -18.13 27.44 -0.49
N ARG A 66 -18.01 27.77 -1.79
CA ARG A 66 -17.94 26.75 -2.84
C ARG A 66 -16.73 25.85 -2.59
N PRO A 67 -16.88 24.51 -2.56
CA PRO A 67 -15.75 23.60 -2.43
C PRO A 67 -14.69 23.90 -3.50
N ARG A 68 -13.44 24.10 -3.07
CA ARG A 68 -12.35 24.36 -4.00
C ARG A 68 -11.88 23.06 -4.65
N LYS A 69 -11.42 23.14 -5.88
CA LYS A 69 -10.75 22.03 -6.55
C LYS A 69 -9.34 21.90 -6.02
N VAL A 70 -8.96 20.69 -5.64
CA VAL A 70 -7.59 20.30 -5.32
C VAL A 70 -7.10 19.36 -6.42
N TRP A 71 -6.20 19.82 -7.26
CA TRP A 71 -5.68 19.04 -8.37
C TRP A 71 -4.77 17.94 -7.88
N ARG A 72 -4.97 16.74 -8.42
CA ARG A 72 -4.09 15.59 -8.23
C ARG A 72 -3.20 15.45 -9.46
N LEU A 73 -1.91 15.37 -9.21
CA LEU A 73 -0.88 15.33 -10.25
C LEU A 73 -0.11 14.02 -10.09
N ASN A 74 -0.05 13.24 -11.16
CA ASN A 74 0.85 12.09 -11.21
C ASN A 74 2.32 12.57 -11.23
N GLU A 75 3.27 11.65 -11.29
CA GLU A 75 4.69 12.00 -11.25
C GLU A 75 5.10 12.91 -12.41
N GLU A 76 4.73 12.52 -13.64
CA GLU A 76 5.09 13.26 -14.84
C GLU A 76 4.46 14.66 -14.87
N GLN A 77 3.19 14.75 -14.52
CA GLN A 77 2.47 16.03 -14.39
C GLN A 77 3.11 16.93 -13.32
N ALA A 78 3.45 16.36 -12.17
CA ALA A 78 4.11 17.11 -11.10
C ALA A 78 5.52 17.58 -11.52
N MET A 79 6.29 16.70 -12.19
CA MET A 79 7.60 17.04 -12.71
C MET A 79 7.53 18.15 -13.74
N LEU A 80 6.56 18.11 -14.68
CA LEU A 80 6.36 19.17 -15.65
C LEU A 80 5.96 20.48 -14.96
N LEU A 81 4.96 20.44 -14.08
CA LEU A 81 4.49 21.64 -13.39
C LEU A 81 5.60 22.37 -12.62
N ILE A 82 6.46 21.62 -11.92
CA ILE A 82 7.56 22.25 -11.16
C ILE A 82 8.65 22.88 -12.07
N THR A 83 8.72 22.52 -13.35
CA THR A 83 9.63 23.19 -14.29
C THR A 83 9.17 24.62 -14.62
N TYR A 84 7.87 24.87 -14.51
CA TYR A 84 7.27 26.20 -14.76
C TYR A 84 7.40 27.15 -13.54
N LEU A 85 7.84 26.64 -12.39
CA LEU A 85 8.05 27.44 -11.19
C LEU A 85 9.43 28.12 -11.21
N ASP A 86 9.48 29.35 -10.75
CA ASP A 86 10.73 30.08 -10.54
C ASP A 86 11.70 29.31 -9.63
N ASN A 87 13.00 29.46 -9.89
CA ASN A 87 14.03 28.74 -9.15
C ASN A 87 14.49 29.48 -7.88
N THR A 88 13.55 29.89 -7.02
CA THR A 88 13.89 30.43 -5.70
C THR A 88 14.51 29.35 -4.80
N LYS A 89 15.13 29.74 -3.70
CA LYS A 89 15.76 28.78 -2.77
C LYS A 89 14.76 27.76 -2.21
N PRO A 90 13.55 28.15 -1.70
CA PRO A 90 12.54 27.21 -1.26
C PRO A 90 12.09 26.26 -2.37
N VAL A 91 11.79 26.79 -3.55
CA VAL A 91 11.33 26.00 -4.69
C VAL A 91 12.38 24.95 -5.12
N ARG A 92 13.67 25.32 -5.14
CA ARG A 92 14.73 24.32 -5.44
C ARG A 92 14.82 23.22 -4.41
N GLN A 93 14.64 23.52 -3.12
CA GLN A 93 14.62 22.51 -2.05
C GLN A 93 13.40 21.59 -2.19
N PHE A 94 12.24 22.18 -2.45
CA PHE A 94 11.00 21.44 -2.70
C PHE A 94 11.14 20.52 -3.93
N LYS A 95 11.61 21.02 -5.08
CA LYS A 95 11.83 20.20 -6.30
C LYS A 95 12.67 18.95 -6.01
N LYS A 96 13.78 19.11 -5.29
CA LYS A 96 14.66 17.99 -4.92
C LYS A 96 13.95 16.97 -4.01
N ALA A 97 13.20 17.45 -3.01
CA ALA A 97 12.47 16.59 -2.09
C ALA A 97 11.35 15.82 -2.79
N LEU A 98 10.60 16.49 -3.68
CA LEU A 98 9.52 15.88 -4.46
C LEU A 98 10.05 14.77 -5.37
N ILE A 99 11.10 15.05 -6.15
CA ILE A 99 11.72 14.06 -7.03
C ILE A 99 12.18 12.84 -6.23
N LYS A 100 12.85 13.09 -5.09
CA LYS A 100 13.31 12.01 -4.23
C LYS A 100 12.15 11.14 -3.71
N GLN A 101 11.07 11.76 -3.22
CA GLN A 101 9.93 11.00 -2.70
C GLN A 101 9.22 10.18 -3.80
N PHE A 102 9.01 10.72 -5.00
CA PHE A 102 8.47 9.94 -6.12
C PHE A 102 9.37 8.76 -6.44
N THR A 103 10.68 8.98 -6.55
CA THR A 103 11.65 7.92 -6.87
C THR A 103 11.65 6.82 -5.79
N ASP A 104 11.68 7.19 -4.51
CA ASP A 104 11.68 6.24 -3.40
C ASP A 104 10.37 5.43 -3.36
N MET A 105 9.23 6.08 -3.59
CA MET A 105 7.93 5.42 -3.64
C MET A 105 7.81 4.47 -4.83
N LYS A 106 8.28 4.84 -6.02
CA LYS A 106 8.33 3.94 -7.17
C LYS A 106 9.20 2.71 -6.91
N ARG A 107 10.37 2.89 -6.31
CA ARG A 107 11.25 1.76 -5.94
C ARG A 107 10.54 0.79 -4.98
N GLU A 108 9.86 1.32 -3.97
CA GLU A 108 9.08 0.49 -3.05
C GLU A 108 7.96 -0.27 -3.77
N LEU A 109 7.21 0.37 -4.66
CA LEU A 109 6.16 -0.28 -5.44
C LEU A 109 6.71 -1.38 -6.36
N ILE A 110 7.84 -1.15 -7.02
CA ILE A 110 8.51 -2.16 -7.85
C ILE A 110 8.95 -3.34 -6.99
N LEU A 111 9.55 -3.08 -5.82
CA LEU A 111 9.96 -4.12 -4.89
C LEU A 111 8.76 -4.92 -4.37
N ARG A 112 7.67 -4.27 -3.99
CA ARG A 112 6.41 -4.92 -3.58
C ARG A 112 5.85 -5.80 -4.69
N ARG A 113 5.82 -5.32 -5.93
CA ARG A 113 5.35 -6.08 -7.10
C ARG A 113 6.22 -7.31 -7.36
N SER A 114 7.54 -7.17 -7.30
CA SER A 114 8.47 -8.29 -7.41
C SER A 114 8.24 -9.35 -6.32
N LYS A 115 8.10 -8.94 -5.07
CA LYS A 115 7.81 -9.86 -3.95
C LYS A 115 6.46 -10.55 -4.08
N PHE A 116 5.46 -9.84 -4.60
CA PHE A 116 4.14 -10.41 -4.87
C PHE A 116 4.21 -11.51 -5.94
N GLU A 117 4.88 -11.24 -7.07
CA GLU A 117 5.00 -12.24 -8.16
C GLU A 117 5.75 -13.49 -7.67
N LEU A 118 6.87 -13.34 -6.98
CA LEU A 118 7.56 -14.46 -6.34
C LEU A 118 6.65 -15.22 -5.36
N GLY A 119 5.80 -14.50 -4.62
CA GLY A 119 4.87 -15.09 -3.66
C GLY A 119 3.78 -15.97 -4.30
N LYS A 120 3.42 -15.74 -5.57
CA LYS A 120 2.47 -16.57 -6.31
C LYS A 120 2.98 -18.00 -6.52
N GLU A 121 4.21 -18.16 -6.93
CA GLU A 121 4.84 -19.47 -7.16
C GLU A 121 4.88 -20.29 -5.85
N PHE A 122 5.25 -19.64 -4.74
CA PHE A 122 5.24 -20.30 -3.44
C PHE A 122 3.84 -20.64 -2.95
N SER A 123 2.84 -19.83 -3.28
CA SER A 123 1.44 -20.13 -2.94
C SER A 123 0.94 -21.35 -3.68
N LYS A 124 1.27 -21.47 -4.98
CA LYS A 124 0.93 -22.64 -5.79
C LYS A 124 1.62 -23.90 -5.24
N SER A 125 2.92 -23.81 -5.01
CA SER A 125 3.72 -24.92 -4.49
C SER A 125 3.23 -25.40 -3.11
N LEU A 126 2.85 -24.49 -2.21
CA LEU A 126 2.23 -24.85 -0.92
C LEU A 126 0.86 -25.51 -1.12
N HIS A 127 0.05 -25.00 -2.06
CA HIS A 127 -1.26 -25.57 -2.36
C HIS A 127 -1.13 -27.02 -2.83
N ASP A 128 -0.17 -27.28 -3.72
CA ASP A 128 0.09 -28.64 -4.21
C ASP A 128 0.59 -29.55 -3.07
N ALA A 129 1.48 -29.10 -2.21
CA ALA A 129 1.94 -29.86 -1.04
C ALA A 129 0.80 -30.15 -0.05
N ILE A 130 -0.17 -29.26 0.12
CA ILE A 130 -1.36 -29.53 0.95
C ILE A 130 -2.25 -30.61 0.32
N LYS A 131 -2.44 -30.59 -1.01
CA LYS A 131 -3.23 -31.60 -1.73
C LYS A 131 -2.64 -32.99 -1.57
N GLU A 132 -1.33 -33.11 -1.64
CA GLU A 132 -0.60 -34.39 -1.55
C GLU A 132 -0.44 -34.86 -0.10
N SER A 133 -0.76 -34.01 0.87
CA SER A 133 -0.58 -34.32 2.30
C SER A 133 -1.63 -35.29 2.81
N PRO A 134 -1.25 -36.37 3.49
CA PRO A 134 -2.20 -37.25 4.21
C PRO A 134 -3.01 -36.51 5.27
N ALA A 135 -2.55 -35.33 5.72
CA ALA A 135 -3.21 -34.51 6.72
C ALA A 135 -4.39 -33.70 6.16
N LEU A 136 -4.69 -33.77 4.86
CA LEU A 136 -5.79 -33.01 4.24
C LEU A 136 -7.15 -33.39 4.83
N GLY A 137 -7.35 -34.69 5.16
CA GLY A 137 -8.60 -35.20 5.74
C GLY A 137 -9.80 -35.04 4.79
N GLU A 138 -10.98 -35.51 5.23
CA GLU A 138 -12.20 -35.52 4.40
C GLU A 138 -12.84 -34.13 4.20
N HIS A 139 -12.46 -33.11 4.98
CA HIS A 139 -13.19 -31.83 5.04
C HIS A 139 -12.46 -30.59 4.51
N ASN A 140 -11.35 -30.70 3.79
CA ASN A 140 -10.60 -29.58 3.19
C ASN A 140 -10.27 -28.40 4.15
N HIS A 141 -10.45 -28.56 5.46
CA HIS A 141 -10.17 -27.51 6.44
C HIS A 141 -8.68 -27.18 6.57
N LEU A 142 -7.81 -28.07 6.09
CA LEU A 142 -6.35 -27.86 6.16
C LEU A 142 -5.93 -26.58 5.44
N TYR A 143 -6.46 -26.29 4.27
CA TYR A 143 -6.19 -25.06 3.53
C TYR A 143 -6.49 -23.79 4.34
N ILE A 144 -7.68 -23.76 4.95
CA ILE A 144 -8.12 -22.62 5.75
C ILE A 144 -7.22 -22.45 6.98
N ASN A 145 -6.93 -23.56 7.65
CA ASN A 145 -6.13 -23.55 8.88
C ASN A 145 -4.67 -23.20 8.60
N VAL A 146 -4.09 -23.75 7.53
CA VAL A 146 -2.72 -23.40 7.10
C VAL A 146 -2.65 -21.93 6.71
N ASN A 147 -3.61 -21.41 5.95
CA ASN A 147 -3.61 -20.00 5.58
C ASN A 147 -3.69 -19.07 6.80
N LYS A 148 -4.53 -19.38 7.79
CA LYS A 148 -4.58 -18.64 9.06
C LYS A 148 -3.25 -18.70 9.81
N LEU A 149 -2.62 -19.88 9.85
CA LEU A 149 -1.34 -20.09 10.51
C LEU A 149 -0.22 -19.30 9.83
N VAL A 150 -0.20 -19.25 8.49
CA VAL A 150 0.77 -18.46 7.71
C VAL A 150 0.79 -17.01 8.16
N TYR A 151 -0.36 -16.34 8.17
CA TYR A 151 -0.40 -14.92 8.53
C TYR A 151 -0.11 -14.68 10.01
N LYS A 152 -0.62 -15.54 10.88
CA LYS A 152 -0.33 -15.45 12.31
C LYS A 152 1.15 -15.59 12.61
N GLN A 153 1.82 -16.54 11.97
CA GLN A 153 3.24 -16.79 12.17
C GLN A 153 4.12 -15.76 11.46
N ALA A 154 3.72 -15.32 10.26
CA ALA A 154 4.47 -14.33 9.49
C ALA A 154 4.39 -12.93 10.10
N LEU A 155 3.19 -12.50 10.54
CA LEU A 155 2.89 -11.10 10.83
C LEU A 155 2.38 -10.86 12.28
N GLY A 156 2.15 -11.91 13.05
CA GLY A 156 1.60 -11.82 14.41
C GLY A 156 0.10 -11.50 14.47
N VAL A 157 -0.58 -11.39 13.33
CA VAL A 157 -1.98 -11.00 13.23
C VAL A 157 -2.76 -11.97 12.34
N ASN A 158 -4.08 -12.05 12.52
CA ASN A 158 -4.90 -12.82 11.60
C ASN A 158 -5.34 -11.96 10.38
N VAL A 159 -5.75 -12.66 9.31
CA VAL A 159 -6.18 -12.04 8.05
C VAL A 159 -7.32 -11.04 8.24
N ASN A 160 -8.28 -11.32 9.15
CA ASN A 160 -9.43 -10.46 9.36
C ASN A 160 -9.05 -9.17 10.10
N GLU A 161 -8.14 -9.24 11.06
CA GLU A 161 -7.58 -8.08 11.75
C GLU A 161 -6.84 -7.17 10.77
N LEU A 162 -6.01 -7.76 9.91
CA LEU A 162 -5.28 -7.03 8.90
C LEU A 162 -6.21 -6.34 7.90
N ARG A 163 -7.27 -7.04 7.45
CA ARG A 163 -8.29 -6.46 6.57
C ARG A 163 -9.00 -5.27 7.21
N LYS A 164 -9.40 -5.40 8.47
CA LYS A 164 -10.07 -4.31 9.21
C LYS A 164 -9.16 -3.09 9.36
N ALA A 165 -7.90 -3.31 9.78
CA ALA A 165 -6.96 -2.23 10.01
C ALA A 165 -6.59 -1.44 8.74
N ARG A 166 -6.62 -2.11 7.58
CA ARG A 166 -6.27 -1.48 6.28
C ARG A 166 -7.48 -1.19 5.41
N ASN A 167 -8.70 -1.36 5.90
CA ASN A 167 -9.95 -1.20 5.14
C ASN A 167 -9.97 -2.02 3.83
N ILE A 168 -9.42 -3.25 3.85
CA ILE A 168 -9.34 -4.12 2.68
C ILE A 168 -10.69 -4.82 2.47
N PRO A 169 -11.36 -4.65 1.32
CA PRO A 169 -12.61 -5.33 1.00
C PRO A 169 -12.45 -6.85 1.06
N LYS A 170 -13.52 -7.57 1.42
CA LYS A 170 -13.50 -9.05 1.48
C LYS A 170 -13.26 -9.69 0.12
N THR A 171 -13.66 -9.03 -0.95
CA THR A 171 -13.49 -9.45 -2.35
C THR A 171 -12.06 -9.30 -2.87
N GLU A 172 -11.24 -8.49 -2.21
CA GLU A 172 -9.87 -8.20 -2.64
C GLU A 172 -8.87 -9.23 -2.09
N VAL A 173 -7.81 -9.46 -2.84
CA VAL A 173 -6.73 -10.37 -2.43
C VAL A 173 -5.79 -9.64 -1.48
N ILE A 174 -5.64 -10.16 -0.26
CA ILE A 174 -4.89 -9.51 0.82
C ILE A 174 -3.41 -9.27 0.48
N THR A 175 -2.81 -10.14 -0.33
CA THR A 175 -1.40 -10.04 -0.72
C THR A 175 -1.10 -8.79 -1.57
N HIS A 176 -2.10 -8.16 -2.19
CA HIS A 176 -1.96 -6.89 -2.90
C HIS A 176 -1.69 -5.71 -1.96
N TYR A 177 -1.94 -5.88 -0.67
CA TYR A 177 -1.86 -4.85 0.37
C TYR A 177 -0.67 -5.03 1.32
N LEU A 178 0.19 -6.00 1.05
CA LEU A 178 1.37 -6.26 1.86
C LEU A 178 2.54 -5.35 1.42
N SER A 179 3.31 -4.88 2.38
CA SER A 179 4.63 -4.28 2.11
C SER A 179 5.61 -5.35 1.61
N ALA A 180 6.75 -4.94 1.08
CA ALA A 180 7.79 -5.87 0.64
C ALA A 180 8.26 -6.80 1.76
N SER A 181 8.47 -6.26 2.97
CA SER A 181 8.90 -7.04 4.15
C SER A 181 7.85 -8.02 4.63
N GLU A 182 6.57 -7.61 4.64
CA GLU A 182 5.45 -8.48 5.00
C GLU A 182 5.25 -9.61 3.99
N ALA A 183 5.34 -9.32 2.70
CA ALA A 183 5.26 -10.33 1.64
C ALA A 183 6.40 -11.35 1.75
N ASP A 184 7.61 -10.90 2.09
CA ASP A 184 8.75 -11.77 2.31
C ASP A 184 8.57 -12.67 3.55
N ALA A 185 8.06 -12.12 4.65
CA ALA A 185 7.74 -12.91 5.85
C ALA A 185 6.69 -14.00 5.56
N VAL A 186 5.61 -13.63 4.85
CA VAL A 186 4.56 -14.58 4.43
C VAL A 186 5.14 -15.68 3.53
N LYS A 187 5.99 -15.32 2.57
CA LYS A 187 6.68 -16.28 1.69
C LYS A 187 7.52 -17.27 2.51
N ARG A 188 8.33 -16.80 3.45
CA ARG A 188 9.19 -17.65 4.31
C ARG A 188 8.35 -18.67 5.09
N VAL A 189 7.26 -18.26 5.72
CA VAL A 189 6.38 -19.18 6.45
C VAL A 189 5.74 -20.21 5.52
N LYS A 190 5.29 -19.80 4.33
CA LYS A 190 4.75 -20.73 3.33
C LYS A 190 5.77 -21.78 2.94
N GLN A 191 7.02 -21.39 2.76
CA GLN A 191 8.13 -22.27 2.42
C GLN A 191 8.42 -23.30 3.55
N GLN A 192 8.46 -22.83 4.80
CA GLN A 192 8.62 -23.67 5.98
C GLN A 192 7.50 -24.71 6.11
N ILE A 193 6.23 -24.26 5.98
CA ILE A 193 5.08 -25.16 6.07
C ILE A 193 5.13 -26.21 4.95
N LYS A 194 5.49 -25.80 3.72
CA LYS A 194 5.67 -26.75 2.61
C LYS A 194 6.66 -27.85 2.97
N THR A 195 7.85 -27.49 3.44
CA THR A 195 8.88 -28.46 3.86
C THR A 195 8.37 -29.40 4.95
N LEU A 196 7.67 -28.87 5.96
CA LEU A 196 7.11 -29.69 7.05
C LEU A 196 6.00 -30.65 6.55
N LEU A 197 5.20 -30.23 5.55
CA LEU A 197 4.23 -31.11 4.90
C LEU A 197 4.89 -32.23 4.09
N GLU A 198 5.95 -31.91 3.36
CA GLU A 198 6.78 -32.89 2.62
C GLU A 198 7.42 -33.93 3.57
N MET A 199 7.74 -33.52 4.80
CA MET A 199 8.16 -34.43 5.90
C MET A 199 7.00 -35.23 6.52
N LYS A 200 5.78 -35.11 5.95
CA LYS A 200 4.55 -35.81 6.40
C LYS A 200 4.09 -35.46 7.82
N LEU A 201 4.46 -34.27 8.34
CA LEU A 201 3.97 -33.78 9.62
C LEU A 201 2.49 -33.40 9.53
N ASN A 202 1.74 -33.71 10.58
CA ASN A 202 0.37 -33.27 10.69
C ASN A 202 0.25 -31.80 11.11
N TYR A 203 -0.96 -31.24 11.02
CA TYR A 203 -1.20 -29.82 11.32
C TYR A 203 -0.74 -29.39 12.72
N GLN A 204 -0.94 -30.22 13.74
CA GLN A 204 -0.55 -29.89 15.13
C GLN A 204 0.98 -29.86 15.29
N GLN A 205 1.66 -30.79 14.66
CA GLN A 205 3.13 -30.84 14.65
C GLN A 205 3.71 -29.63 13.90
N ILE A 206 3.15 -29.26 12.75
CA ILE A 206 3.53 -28.07 11.99
C ILE A 206 3.33 -26.81 12.85
N LYS A 207 2.18 -26.68 13.49
CA LYS A 207 1.87 -25.56 14.38
C LYS A 207 2.85 -25.45 15.53
N ALA A 208 3.18 -26.56 16.18
CA ALA A 208 4.15 -26.59 17.27
C ALA A 208 5.56 -26.21 16.80
N ALA A 209 6.02 -26.75 15.67
CA ALA A 209 7.32 -26.42 15.10
C ALA A 209 7.47 -24.92 14.77
N LEU A 210 6.43 -24.30 14.22
CA LEU A 210 6.44 -22.88 13.91
C LEU A 210 6.38 -21.99 15.16
N GLN A 211 5.69 -22.42 16.21
CA GLN A 211 5.60 -21.66 17.46
C GLN A 211 6.94 -21.47 18.16
N VAL A 212 7.86 -22.43 18.03
CA VAL A 212 9.21 -22.36 18.58
C VAL A 212 10.02 -21.20 17.97
N GLN A 213 9.78 -20.86 16.70
CA GLN A 213 10.51 -19.81 16.00
C GLN A 213 10.00 -18.39 16.31
N GLY A 214 8.79 -18.27 16.84
CA GLY A 214 8.15 -16.97 17.05
C GLY A 214 7.67 -16.30 15.74
N VAL A 215 7.19 -15.08 15.84
CA VAL A 215 6.69 -14.28 14.70
C VAL A 215 7.88 -13.72 13.91
N ILE A 216 7.86 -13.87 12.57
CA ILE A 216 8.97 -13.43 11.71
C ILE A 216 9.00 -11.90 11.58
N TYR A 217 7.84 -11.27 11.37
CA TYR A 217 7.71 -9.84 11.19
C TYR A 217 6.49 -9.31 11.94
N GLN A 218 6.72 -8.90 13.20
CA GLN A 218 5.63 -8.41 14.05
C GLN A 218 5.13 -7.06 13.56
N ILE A 219 3.89 -7.00 13.04
CA ILE A 219 3.25 -5.73 12.69
C ILE A 219 2.45 -5.17 13.87
N ARG A 220 2.42 -3.85 13.97
CA ARG A 220 1.52 -3.12 14.88
C ARG A 220 0.34 -2.61 14.06
N LEU A 221 -0.88 -3.05 14.40
CA LEU A 221 -2.09 -2.55 13.77
C LEU A 221 -2.61 -1.34 14.54
N THR A 222 -2.72 -0.20 13.89
CA THR A 222 -3.57 0.90 14.34
C THR A 222 -4.98 0.65 13.82
N LEU A 223 -5.89 0.26 14.71
CA LEU A 223 -7.30 0.18 14.33
C LEU A 223 -7.83 1.61 14.17
N PRO A 224 -8.64 1.86 13.11
CA PRO A 224 -9.32 3.15 13.01
C PRO A 224 -10.16 3.38 14.27
N ALA A 225 -10.07 4.57 14.84
CA ALA A 225 -10.88 4.96 15.99
C ALA A 225 -12.34 4.65 15.65
N LYS A 226 -13.05 3.95 16.56
CA LYS A 226 -14.49 3.76 16.41
C LYS A 226 -15.11 5.15 16.29
N ALA A 227 -15.75 5.42 15.14
CA ALA A 227 -16.58 6.61 15.04
C ALA A 227 -17.56 6.57 16.20
N ALA A 228 -17.48 7.56 17.09
CA ALA A 228 -18.43 7.70 18.18
C ALA A 228 -19.82 7.79 17.55
N SER A 229 -20.65 6.78 17.78
CA SER A 229 -22.07 6.79 17.43
C SER A 229 -22.74 7.81 18.34
N HIS A 230 -23.06 8.97 17.78
CA HIS A 230 -24.03 9.92 18.31
C HIS A 230 -25.24 9.96 17.42
#